data_4eecc5d298b3cb2f6011c4c3db45b730
#
_entry.id   4eecc5d298b3cb2f6011c4c3db45b730
#
_cell.length_a   1.000
_cell.length_b   1.000
_cell.length_c   1.000
_cell.angle_alpha   90.00
_cell.angle_beta   90.00
_cell.angle_gamma   90.00
#
_symmetry.space_group_name_H-M   'P 1'
#
loop_
_entity.id
_entity.type
_entity.pdbx_description
1 polymer ?
#
loop_
_entity_poly.entity_id
_entity_poly.type
_entity_poly.pdbx_seq_one_letter_code
_entity_poly.pdbx_strand_id
1 'polypeptide(L)'
;AKATVISIEIEDGGKKKIVISDNGQGIEKDDLNNAFMPHATSKISKVEDLDTIHTLGFRGEALASIASVCHIYASSKTENDEVGHSIRIDGGLFSEVNEVARNKGTTIEASDLFYNAPVRAKFLRRSKIEESEITHLVEKFMLAHPEISFLYVVDGKQIYNTISSELSD
;
A
#
# COMPACT_ATOMS: atom_id res chain seq x y z
N ALA A 1 1.48 11.28 1.34
CA ALA A 1 2.76 10.61 1.65
C ALA A 1 3.97 11.38 1.10
N LYS A 2 3.78 12.30 0.15
CA LYS A 2 4.85 13.05 -0.53
C LYS A 2 5.91 12.14 -1.18
N ALA A 3 5.48 11.00 -1.71
CA ALA A 3 6.36 10.10 -2.43
C ALA A 3 6.68 10.65 -3.82
N THR A 4 7.89 10.42 -4.29
CA THR A 4 8.35 10.72 -5.66
C THR A 4 8.57 9.46 -6.47
N VAL A 5 8.66 8.31 -5.81
CA VAL A 5 8.82 6.99 -6.42
C VAL A 5 7.85 6.02 -5.76
N ILE A 6 7.09 5.29 -6.58
CA ILE A 6 6.20 4.21 -6.14
C ILE A 6 6.51 2.96 -6.95
N SER A 7 6.71 1.86 -6.25
CA SER A 7 6.88 0.52 -6.83
C SER A 7 5.66 -0.34 -6.50
N ILE A 8 5.12 -1.00 -7.51
CA ILE A 8 3.98 -1.91 -7.39
C ILE A 8 4.37 -3.25 -8.00
N GLU A 9 4.26 -4.32 -7.23
CA GLU A 9 4.49 -5.68 -7.68
C GLU A 9 3.27 -6.53 -7.37
N ILE A 10 2.82 -7.32 -8.35
CA ILE A 10 1.73 -8.27 -8.16
C ILE A 10 2.14 -9.67 -8.66
N GLU A 11 1.61 -10.69 -7.99
CA GLU A 11 1.71 -12.08 -8.40
C GLU A 11 0.33 -12.72 -8.49
N ASP A 12 0.12 -13.55 -9.51
CA ASP A 12 -1.13 -14.28 -9.76
C ASP A 12 -2.37 -13.37 -9.75
N GLY A 13 -2.32 -12.26 -10.49
CA GLY A 13 -3.42 -11.29 -10.55
C GLY A 13 -3.71 -10.61 -9.21
N GLY A 14 -2.71 -10.50 -8.34
CA GLY A 14 -2.82 -9.94 -7.00
C GLY A 14 -3.39 -10.88 -5.94
N LYS A 15 -3.80 -12.09 -6.30
CA LYS A 15 -4.35 -13.09 -5.36
C LYS A 15 -3.28 -13.64 -4.42
N LYS A 16 -2.10 -13.94 -4.98
CA LYS A 16 -0.98 -14.50 -4.24
C LYS A 16 -0.24 -13.40 -3.47
N LYS A 17 0.04 -12.28 -4.14
CA LYS A 17 0.80 -11.19 -3.53
C LYS A 17 0.57 -9.86 -4.23
N ILE A 18 0.48 -8.80 -3.42
CA ILE A 18 0.58 -7.40 -3.85
C ILE A 18 1.58 -6.72 -2.93
N VAL A 19 2.58 -6.07 -3.50
CA VAL A 19 3.56 -5.25 -2.77
C VAL A 19 3.50 -3.83 -3.30
N ILE A 20 3.32 -2.87 -2.41
CA ILE A 20 3.40 -1.45 -2.74
C ILE A 20 4.46 -0.82 -1.84
N SER A 21 5.43 -0.19 -2.46
CA SER A 21 6.53 0.48 -1.78
C SER A 21 6.68 1.91 -2.28
N ASP A 22 6.90 2.83 -1.35
CA ASP A 22 7.13 4.24 -1.65
C ASP A 22 8.34 4.78 -0.88
N ASN A 23 8.84 5.92 -1.34
CA ASN A 23 9.90 6.70 -0.69
C ASN A 23 9.36 7.95 0.01
N GLY A 24 8.08 7.93 0.40
CA GLY A 24 7.40 9.06 1.03
C GLY A 24 7.87 9.34 2.46
N GLN A 25 7.04 10.04 3.19
CA GLN A 25 7.38 10.49 4.56
C GLN A 25 7.45 9.38 5.61
N GLY A 26 6.92 8.19 5.30
CA GLY A 26 6.85 7.07 6.24
C GLY A 26 5.70 7.19 7.25
N ILE A 27 5.63 6.19 8.12
CA ILE A 27 4.69 6.07 9.24
C ILE A 27 5.53 5.90 10.50
N GLU A 28 5.24 6.68 11.54
CA GLU A 28 5.93 6.57 12.83
C GLU A 28 5.61 5.22 13.50
N LYS A 29 6.53 4.75 14.35
CA LYS A 29 6.42 3.48 15.04
C LYS A 29 5.07 3.30 15.74
N ASP A 30 4.64 4.33 16.49
CA ASP A 30 3.41 4.28 17.29
C ASP A 30 2.14 4.28 16.44
N ASP A 31 2.23 4.79 15.20
CA ASP A 31 1.13 4.85 14.25
C ASP A 31 1.06 3.61 13.33
N LEU A 32 2.09 2.79 13.29
CA LEU A 32 2.14 1.65 12.37
C LEU A 32 1.03 0.62 12.65
N ASN A 33 0.78 0.32 13.92
CA ASN A 33 -0.37 -0.51 14.32
C ASN A 33 -1.70 0.15 13.97
N ASN A 34 -1.82 1.44 14.29
CA ASN A 34 -3.06 2.20 14.11
C ASN A 34 -3.47 2.27 12.64
N ALA A 35 -2.51 2.28 11.72
CA ALA A 35 -2.80 2.33 10.28
C ALA A 35 -3.67 1.16 9.78
N PHE A 36 -3.64 0.01 10.46
CA PHE A 36 -4.38 -1.20 10.11
C PHE A 36 -5.57 -1.48 11.04
N MET A 37 -5.83 -0.62 12.03
CA MET A 37 -6.98 -0.77 12.92
C MET A 37 -8.25 -0.16 12.30
N PRO A 38 -9.44 -0.75 12.56
CA PRO A 38 -10.71 -0.16 12.14
C PRO A 38 -10.87 1.24 12.72
N HIS A 39 -11.46 2.16 11.92
CA HIS A 39 -11.73 3.55 12.30
C HIS A 39 -10.51 4.41 12.62
N ALA A 40 -9.30 3.91 12.40
CA ALA A 40 -8.08 4.72 12.48
C ALA A 40 -7.92 5.57 11.22
N THR A 41 -7.64 6.85 11.38
CA THR A 41 -7.24 7.74 10.28
C THR A 41 -6.33 8.85 10.77
N SER A 42 -5.22 9.04 10.09
CA SER A 42 -4.31 10.18 10.28
C SER A 42 -4.71 11.40 9.46
N LYS A 43 -5.77 11.30 8.64
CA LYS A 43 -6.15 12.30 7.64
C LYS A 43 -7.31 13.18 8.07
N ILE A 44 -8.13 12.72 9.02
CA ILE A 44 -9.28 13.45 9.57
C ILE A 44 -9.29 13.26 11.08
N SER A 45 -9.14 14.34 11.82
CA SER A 45 -9.28 14.35 13.28
C SER A 45 -10.53 15.12 13.74
N LYS A 46 -11.07 15.98 12.89
CA LYS A 46 -12.26 16.81 13.16
C LYS A 46 -13.12 16.95 11.91
N VAL A 47 -14.39 17.34 12.10
CA VAL A 47 -15.34 17.55 10.98
C VAL A 47 -14.86 18.65 10.03
N GLU A 48 -14.18 19.66 10.56
CA GLU A 48 -13.61 20.76 9.77
C GLU A 48 -12.49 20.32 8.83
N ASP A 49 -11.86 19.17 9.08
CA ASP A 49 -10.81 18.62 8.23
C ASP A 49 -11.35 18.10 6.87
N LEU A 50 -12.68 17.92 6.76
CA LEU A 50 -13.32 17.45 5.51
C LEU A 50 -13.13 18.43 4.35
N ASP A 51 -13.10 19.72 4.63
CA ASP A 51 -12.96 20.76 3.61
C ASP A 51 -11.52 20.97 3.12
N THR A 52 -10.54 20.37 3.83
CA THR A 52 -9.10 20.55 3.57
C THR A 52 -8.39 19.27 3.10
N ILE A 53 -9.14 18.22 2.76
CA ILE A 53 -8.55 16.95 2.32
C ILE A 53 -7.91 17.09 0.95
N HIS A 54 -6.57 17.08 0.93
CA HIS A 54 -5.75 17.04 -0.28
C HIS A 54 -5.17 15.64 -0.57
N THR A 55 -5.61 14.60 0.17
CA THR A 55 -5.09 13.24 0.06
C THR A 55 -6.18 12.23 -0.28
N LEU A 56 -5.83 11.22 -1.06
CA LEU A 56 -6.71 10.08 -1.35
C LEU A 56 -6.95 9.24 -0.07
N GLY A 57 -8.18 8.77 0.11
CA GLY A 57 -8.57 7.89 1.23
C GLY A 57 -8.68 8.61 2.58
N PHE A 58 -9.86 8.68 3.12
CA PHE A 58 -10.17 9.36 4.40
C PHE A 58 -11.04 8.52 5.34
N ARG A 59 -11.55 7.36 4.86
CA ARG A 59 -12.47 6.52 5.65
C ARG A 59 -11.77 5.72 6.75
N GLY A 60 -10.44 5.57 6.69
CA GLY A 60 -9.66 4.90 7.72
C GLY A 60 -9.89 3.39 7.86
N GLU A 61 -10.56 2.74 6.88
CA GLU A 61 -10.98 1.34 6.99
C GLU A 61 -10.39 0.42 5.91
N ALA A 62 -9.82 0.97 4.83
CA ALA A 62 -9.34 0.18 3.71
C ALA A 62 -8.23 -0.81 4.13
N LEU A 63 -7.21 -0.36 4.83
CA LEU A 63 -6.11 -1.20 5.28
C LEU A 63 -6.58 -2.23 6.33
N ALA A 64 -7.48 -1.85 7.24
CA ALA A 64 -8.06 -2.78 8.21
C ALA A 64 -8.87 -3.89 7.52
N SER A 65 -9.66 -3.56 6.51
CA SER A 65 -10.41 -4.53 5.72
C SER A 65 -9.49 -5.49 4.98
N ILE A 66 -8.42 -5.01 4.37
CA ILE A 66 -7.41 -5.83 3.70
C ILE A 66 -6.72 -6.75 4.71
N ALA A 67 -6.27 -6.21 5.84
CA ALA A 67 -5.58 -6.96 6.87
C ALA A 67 -6.42 -8.09 7.48
N SER A 68 -7.73 -7.98 7.46
CA SER A 68 -8.63 -9.02 7.97
C SER A 68 -8.72 -10.28 7.10
N VAL A 69 -8.32 -10.21 5.83
CA VAL A 69 -8.53 -11.28 4.83
C VAL A 69 -7.25 -11.71 4.09
N CYS A 70 -6.10 -11.28 4.53
CA CYS A 70 -4.80 -11.69 3.99
C CYS A 70 -3.71 -11.65 5.05
N HIS A 71 -2.50 -12.08 4.68
CA HIS A 71 -1.31 -11.87 5.46
C HIS A 71 -0.69 -10.54 5.08
N ILE A 72 -0.43 -9.68 6.06
CA ILE A 72 0.24 -8.38 5.87
C ILE A 72 1.65 -8.43 6.45
N TYR A 73 2.60 -7.93 5.68
CA TYR A 73 3.86 -7.43 6.18
C TYR A 73 3.98 -5.97 5.83
N ALA A 74 4.08 -5.11 6.82
CA ALA A 74 4.27 -3.68 6.62
C ALA A 74 5.55 -3.23 7.30
N SER A 75 6.31 -2.41 6.62
CA SER A 75 7.50 -1.76 7.20
C SER A 75 7.54 -0.30 6.80
N SER A 76 8.00 0.54 7.71
CA SER A 76 8.08 1.98 7.47
C SER A 76 9.23 2.61 8.23
N LYS A 77 9.69 3.73 7.73
CA LYS A 77 10.70 4.57 8.36
C LYS A 77 10.43 6.03 8.00
N THR A 78 10.38 6.89 9.01
CA THR A 78 10.33 8.34 8.82
C THR A 78 11.74 8.91 8.75
N GLU A 79 11.85 10.19 8.43
CA GLU A 79 13.15 10.89 8.41
C GLU A 79 13.75 11.05 9.80
N ASN A 80 12.91 11.10 10.83
CA ASN A 80 13.32 11.27 12.22
C ASN A 80 13.71 9.97 12.92
N ASP A 81 13.38 8.81 12.31
CA ASP A 81 13.71 7.51 12.87
C ASP A 81 15.15 7.13 12.54
N GLU A 82 15.89 6.57 13.51
CA GLU A 82 17.21 5.98 13.26
C GLU A 82 17.09 4.66 12.50
N VAL A 83 16.10 3.84 12.86
CA VAL A 83 15.82 2.54 12.25
C VAL A 83 14.37 2.47 11.77
N GLY A 84 14.09 1.62 10.81
CA GLY A 84 12.72 1.32 10.40
C GLY A 84 12.01 0.41 11.38
N HIS A 85 10.69 0.32 11.24
CA HIS A 85 9.83 -0.54 12.04
C HIS A 85 8.95 -1.39 11.13
N SER A 86 8.67 -2.62 11.56
CA SER A 86 7.83 -3.55 10.81
C SER A 86 6.80 -4.23 11.69
N ILE A 87 5.71 -4.66 11.07
CA ILE A 87 4.63 -5.40 11.71
C ILE A 87 4.14 -6.51 10.77
N ARG A 88 3.67 -7.60 11.34
CA ARG A 88 2.93 -8.66 10.65
C ARG A 88 1.51 -8.72 11.17
N ILE A 89 0.57 -8.96 10.25
CA ILE A 89 -0.84 -9.11 10.59
C ILE A 89 -1.36 -10.31 9.81
N ASP A 90 -1.92 -11.27 10.51
CA ASP A 90 -2.47 -12.50 9.93
C ASP A 90 -3.97 -12.59 10.22
N GLY A 91 -4.81 -12.29 9.20
CA GLY A 91 -6.26 -12.31 9.37
C GLY A 91 -6.77 -11.39 10.48
N GLY A 92 -6.15 -10.23 10.65
CA GLY A 92 -6.49 -9.26 11.69
C GLY A 92 -5.78 -9.46 13.04
N LEU A 93 -4.90 -10.48 13.17
CA LEU A 93 -4.08 -10.70 14.37
C LEU A 93 -2.72 -10.01 14.21
N PHE A 94 -2.42 -9.07 15.09
CA PHE A 94 -1.21 -8.24 15.04
C PHE A 94 -0.04 -8.89 15.79
N SER A 95 1.15 -8.85 15.17
CA SER A 95 2.40 -9.16 15.85
C SER A 95 2.90 -7.95 16.67
N GLU A 96 4.00 -8.16 17.39
CA GLU A 96 4.77 -7.04 17.94
C GLU A 96 5.44 -6.24 16.82
N VAL A 97 5.69 -4.96 17.10
CA VAL A 97 6.47 -4.10 16.20
C VAL A 97 7.95 -4.42 16.41
N ASN A 98 8.64 -4.75 15.30
CA ASN A 98 10.06 -5.06 15.29
C ASN A 98 10.86 -3.97 14.58
N GLU A 99 12.12 -3.84 14.93
CA GLU A 99 13.06 -3.00 14.19
C GLU A 99 13.50 -3.68 12.88
N VAL A 100 13.67 -2.89 11.83
CA VAL A 100 14.14 -3.36 10.53
C VAL A 100 15.02 -2.32 9.85
N ALA A 101 16.08 -2.77 9.21
CA ALA A 101 16.93 -1.91 8.40
C ALA A 101 16.21 -1.58 7.08
N ARG A 102 15.93 -0.31 6.85
CA ARG A 102 15.34 0.18 5.60
C ARG A 102 15.57 1.68 5.40
N ASN A 103 15.42 2.11 4.15
CA ASN A 103 15.38 3.53 3.80
C ASN A 103 14.03 4.15 4.18
N LYS A 104 13.97 5.49 4.19
CA LYS A 104 12.74 6.27 4.40
C LYS A 104 11.65 5.85 3.41
N GLY A 105 10.40 5.81 3.88
CA GLY A 105 9.23 5.43 3.11
C GLY A 105 8.45 4.30 3.74
N THR A 106 7.52 3.73 2.98
CA THR A 106 6.63 2.66 3.45
C THR A 106 6.59 1.53 2.42
N THR A 107 6.57 0.29 2.90
CA THR A 107 6.29 -0.90 2.10
C THR A 107 5.18 -1.68 2.77
N ILE A 108 4.15 -2.03 2.00
CA ILE A 108 3.06 -2.90 2.43
C ILE A 108 3.01 -4.08 1.45
N GLU A 109 3.15 -5.28 1.99
CA GLU A 109 2.94 -6.53 1.30
C GLU A 109 1.67 -7.19 1.82
N ALA A 110 0.74 -7.51 0.92
CA ALA A 110 -0.45 -8.30 1.18
C ALA A 110 -0.36 -9.60 0.40
N SER A 111 -0.48 -10.73 1.08
CA SER A 111 -0.37 -12.04 0.46
C SER A 111 -1.53 -12.97 0.83
N ASP A 112 -1.78 -13.95 -0.04
CA ASP A 112 -2.80 -14.99 0.12
C ASP A 112 -4.20 -14.43 0.39
N LEU A 113 -4.65 -13.55 -0.51
CA LEU A 113 -5.97 -12.89 -0.42
C LEU A 113 -7.09 -13.91 -0.25
N PHE A 114 -7.91 -13.69 0.78
CA PHE A 114 -9.04 -14.56 1.16
C PHE A 114 -8.65 -15.97 1.62
N TYR A 115 -7.41 -16.19 2.09
CA TYR A 115 -7.01 -17.50 2.61
C TYR A 115 -7.91 -17.99 3.76
N ASN A 116 -8.46 -17.07 4.56
CA ASN A 116 -9.37 -17.32 5.68
C ASN A 116 -10.85 -17.05 5.35
N ALA A 117 -11.17 -16.77 4.11
CA ALA A 117 -12.53 -16.44 3.65
C ALA A 117 -12.86 -17.17 2.33
N PRO A 118 -12.98 -18.52 2.36
CA PRO A 118 -13.08 -19.33 1.14
C PRO A 118 -14.33 -19.02 0.30
N VAL A 119 -15.41 -18.57 0.90
CA VAL A 119 -16.61 -18.12 0.17
C VAL A 119 -16.31 -16.90 -0.67
N ARG A 120 -15.58 -15.92 -0.10
CA ARG A 120 -15.15 -14.71 -0.84
C ARG A 120 -14.14 -15.03 -1.92
N ALA A 121 -13.23 -15.98 -1.68
CA ALA A 121 -12.25 -16.42 -2.67
C ALA A 121 -12.88 -16.92 -3.97
N LYS A 122 -14.06 -17.54 -3.89
CA LYS A 122 -14.82 -18.05 -5.06
C LYS A 122 -15.31 -16.93 -5.99
N PHE A 123 -15.43 -15.70 -5.52
CA PHE A 123 -15.83 -14.55 -6.34
C PHE A 123 -14.67 -13.92 -7.10
N LEU A 124 -13.44 -14.29 -6.81
CA LEU A 124 -12.29 -13.83 -7.57
C LEU A 124 -12.35 -14.44 -8.99
N ARG A 125 -12.15 -13.59 -9.97
CA ARG A 125 -12.10 -13.99 -11.38
C ARG A 125 -10.75 -14.66 -11.69
N ARG A 126 -10.56 -15.11 -12.94
CA ARG A 126 -9.28 -15.64 -13.41
C ARG A 126 -8.17 -14.61 -13.22
N SER A 127 -6.97 -15.06 -12.88
CA SER A 127 -5.82 -14.19 -12.57
C SER A 127 -5.52 -13.17 -13.66
N LYS A 128 -5.66 -13.54 -14.93
CA LYS A 128 -5.48 -12.61 -16.06
C LYS A 128 -6.53 -11.48 -16.11
N ILE A 129 -7.75 -11.73 -15.66
CA ILE A 129 -8.79 -10.71 -15.58
C ILE A 129 -8.49 -9.74 -14.45
N GLU A 130 -8.16 -10.26 -13.26
CA GLU A 130 -7.79 -9.43 -12.12
C GLU A 130 -6.52 -8.62 -12.40
N GLU A 131 -5.50 -9.23 -13.03
CA GLU A 131 -4.28 -8.55 -13.49
C GLU A 131 -4.61 -7.38 -14.43
N SER A 132 -5.50 -7.58 -15.40
CA SER A 132 -5.91 -6.54 -16.33
C SER A 132 -6.56 -5.35 -15.63
N GLU A 133 -7.44 -5.60 -14.68
CA GLU A 133 -8.09 -4.54 -13.89
C GLU A 133 -7.08 -3.75 -13.06
N ILE A 134 -6.13 -4.44 -12.43
CA ILE A 134 -5.05 -3.80 -11.65
C ILE A 134 -4.17 -2.97 -12.58
N THR A 135 -3.79 -3.51 -13.73
CA THR A 135 -2.96 -2.81 -14.71
C THR A 135 -3.62 -1.53 -15.20
N HIS A 136 -4.91 -1.58 -15.54
CA HIS A 136 -5.67 -0.38 -15.92
C HIS A 136 -5.71 0.68 -14.82
N LEU A 137 -5.83 0.24 -13.55
CA LEU A 137 -5.80 1.15 -12.41
C LEU A 137 -4.42 1.81 -12.26
N VAL A 138 -3.35 1.03 -12.37
CA VAL A 138 -1.96 1.54 -12.32
C VAL A 138 -1.72 2.55 -13.43
N GLU A 139 -2.14 2.25 -14.66
CA GLU A 139 -2.03 3.16 -15.80
C GLU A 139 -2.74 4.50 -15.55
N LYS A 140 -3.93 4.47 -14.94
CA LYS A 140 -4.65 5.70 -14.57
C LYS A 140 -3.89 6.54 -13.54
N PHE A 141 -3.28 5.89 -12.55
CA PHE A 141 -2.45 6.60 -11.57
C PHE A 141 -1.20 7.20 -12.21
N MET A 142 -0.54 6.47 -13.10
CA MET A 142 0.63 6.97 -13.84
C MET A 142 0.29 8.21 -14.66
N LEU A 143 -0.85 8.20 -15.36
CA LEU A 143 -1.31 9.33 -16.16
C LEU A 143 -1.74 10.53 -15.31
N ALA A 144 -2.33 10.27 -14.14
CA ALA A 144 -2.80 11.31 -13.23
C ALA A 144 -1.66 11.97 -12.43
N HIS A 145 -0.50 11.29 -12.31
CA HIS A 145 0.63 11.72 -11.50
C HIS A 145 1.95 11.63 -12.27
N PRO A 146 2.13 12.47 -13.32
CA PRO A 146 3.36 12.47 -14.12
C PRO A 146 4.60 12.90 -13.33
N GLU A 147 4.41 13.58 -12.19
CA GLU A 147 5.46 13.98 -11.25
C GLU A 147 6.02 12.82 -10.42
N ILE A 148 5.39 11.63 -10.45
CA ILE A 148 5.82 10.44 -9.71
C ILE A 148 6.42 9.42 -10.67
N SER A 149 7.56 8.86 -10.30
CA SER A 149 8.13 7.70 -10.98
C SER A 149 7.46 6.42 -10.50
N PHE A 150 7.00 5.59 -11.43
CA PHE A 150 6.37 4.30 -11.15
C PHE A 150 7.19 3.14 -11.69
N LEU A 151 7.35 2.11 -10.88
CA LEU A 151 7.79 0.79 -11.29
C LEU A 151 6.63 -0.20 -11.09
N TYR A 152 6.22 -0.88 -12.16
CA TYR A 152 5.16 -1.88 -12.10
C TYR A 152 5.67 -3.22 -12.62
N VAL A 153 5.58 -4.23 -11.76
CA VAL A 153 6.08 -5.59 -11.99
C VAL A 153 4.93 -6.59 -11.81
N VAL A 154 4.78 -7.49 -12.77
CA VAL A 154 3.77 -8.55 -12.78
C VAL A 154 4.47 -9.90 -12.95
N ASP A 155 4.28 -10.80 -11.99
CA ASP A 155 4.89 -12.14 -11.99
C ASP A 155 6.40 -12.12 -12.29
N GLY A 156 7.11 -11.18 -11.65
CA GLY A 156 8.55 -10.98 -11.81
C GLY A 156 8.98 -10.25 -13.09
N LYS A 157 8.04 -9.89 -13.97
CA LYS A 157 8.32 -9.17 -15.22
C LYS A 157 7.98 -7.69 -15.08
N GLN A 158 8.93 -6.82 -15.39
CA GLN A 158 8.70 -5.38 -15.46
C GLN A 158 7.78 -5.03 -16.62
N ILE A 159 6.63 -4.41 -16.30
CA ILE A 159 5.65 -3.95 -17.28
C ILE A 159 5.88 -2.47 -17.60
N TYR A 160 6.02 -1.64 -16.56
CA TYR A 160 6.28 -0.21 -16.67
C TYR A 160 7.42 0.21 -15.76
N ASN A 161 8.21 1.16 -16.24
CA ASN A 161 9.19 1.89 -15.45
C ASN A 161 9.20 3.33 -15.99
N THR A 162 8.43 4.19 -15.33
CA THR A 162 8.32 5.60 -15.72
C THR A 162 9.28 6.44 -14.92
N ILE A 163 9.77 7.49 -15.55
CA ILE A 163 10.58 8.52 -14.91
C ILE A 163 9.68 9.75 -14.75
N SER A 164 9.72 10.38 -13.57
CA SER A 164 8.99 11.63 -13.35
C SER A 164 9.39 12.66 -14.41
N SER A 165 8.40 13.23 -15.09
CA SER A 165 8.63 14.41 -15.92
C SER A 165 8.48 15.62 -15.01
N GLU A 166 9.55 16.33 -14.72
CA GLU A 166 9.43 17.71 -14.29
C GLU A 166 8.76 18.47 -15.44
N LEU A 167 7.56 18.97 -15.20
CA LEU A 167 6.97 19.97 -16.08
C LEU A 167 7.90 21.17 -16.01
N SER A 168 8.75 21.32 -17.02
CA SER A 168 9.50 22.56 -17.21
C SER A 168 8.47 23.66 -17.49
N ASP A 169 8.37 24.58 -16.54
CA ASP A 169 7.66 25.86 -16.71
C ASP A 169 8.14 26.63 -17.95
#